data_53ba9d4aad663e177ad8e82553cd7e13
#
_entry.id   53ba9d4aad663e177ad8e82553cd7e13
#
_cell.length_a   1.000
_cell.length_b   1.000
_cell.length_c   1.000
_cell.angle_alpha   90.00
_cell.angle_beta   90.00
_cell.angle_gamma   90.00
#
_symmetry.space_group_name_H-M   'P 1'
#
loop_
_entity.id
_entity.type
_entity.pdbx_description
1 polymer ?
#
loop_
_entity_poly.entity_id
_entity_poly.type
_entity_poly.pdbx_seq_one_letter_code
_entity_poly.pdbx_strand_id
1 'polypeptide(L)'
;MLRFLILILVLCLTGPAAVEAAPSVKVDVGGLSREQRTNVLAFLTIEQQRKADDLTEQRVRRYHQRAPDEIRLALQPYGYYNPVILPSLEQKGDRWHARYEIDPGEPTLITRLDVRIEGAGEQEPAILKAVGNLPVEIGMQLVHAEYERARQLLRAVAVDSGYREARFLQNEVRVIQARNEAEISLHLYTGEKAFFGPVSFSGGNISEERLRRYIPFEEGEVWSTQQLLKLQRGLVDSGYFSSVDIVPQPEAAIDNHVPVTVSLVPNKLQRYSFGLGFSTNFGIQGSVNWLHRRINHYGHRLGAEASVSQVRQDISTTYSIPLARPQTDVLEFSAIYRREDTTEVKNEITELRASHNFQRGDWREVLSLGYKHEIDDLADSAGVSNLLIPKATWTLVRADNRLHAGDGYRVDLETSGSAEAVLSDTTFLQGVVRGKLVRSIGEKGRLIVRADIGATGTSDFESLPASNRFFTGGDNSVRGYEYKSLGPVNEDGELIGGKYLLVGSAEYDYNVYGKWFVAAFYDAGNAYNDTPDSIFSGAGVGIRWASPVGMVRVDVANALSDDDRPWRLHITFGPDF
;
A
#
# COMPACT_ATOMS: atom_id res chain seq x y z
N MET A 1 47.67 -58.02 19.00
CA MET A 1 47.73 -56.61 19.49
C MET A 1 48.85 -55.75 18.87
N LEU A 2 49.84 -56.32 18.23
CA LEU A 2 51.00 -55.55 17.69
C LEU A 2 50.77 -55.04 16.22
N ARG A 3 49.78 -55.52 15.54
CA ARG A 3 49.44 -55.06 14.14
C ARG A 3 48.49 -53.89 14.10
N PHE A 4 47.82 -53.50 15.20
CA PHE A 4 46.92 -52.36 15.28
C PHE A 4 47.65 -51.07 15.70
N LEU A 5 48.83 -51.16 16.30
CA LEU A 5 49.60 -49.96 16.70
C LEU A 5 50.44 -49.38 15.58
N ILE A 6 50.74 -50.15 14.52
CA ILE A 6 51.51 -49.67 13.35
C ILE A 6 50.59 -48.89 12.36
N LEU A 7 49.27 -49.15 12.35
CA LEU A 7 48.34 -48.44 11.49
C LEU A 7 47.97 -47.05 12.01
N ILE A 8 48.12 -46.78 13.31
CA ILE A 8 47.85 -45.47 13.92
C ILE A 8 49.09 -44.55 13.81
N LEU A 9 50.29 -45.08 13.66
CA LEU A 9 51.50 -44.25 13.55
C LEU A 9 51.80 -43.78 12.12
N VAL A 10 51.16 -44.34 11.08
CA VAL A 10 51.30 -43.90 9.69
C VAL A 10 50.25 -42.83 9.33
N LEU A 11 49.20 -42.70 10.12
CA LEU A 11 48.15 -41.66 9.88
C LEU A 11 48.50 -40.27 10.49
N CYS A 12 49.58 -40.17 11.27
CA CYS A 12 50.02 -38.90 11.88
C CYS A 12 51.12 -38.15 11.11
N LEU A 13 51.50 -38.63 9.91
CA LEU A 13 52.55 -38.00 9.09
C LEU A 13 52.05 -37.32 7.80
N THR A 14 50.72 -37.29 7.57
CA THR A 14 50.17 -36.34 6.60
C THR A 14 49.83 -35.05 7.36
N GLY A 15 50.83 -34.16 7.45
CA GLY A 15 50.59 -32.80 7.91
C GLY A 15 49.40 -32.20 7.14
N PRO A 16 48.59 -31.32 7.75
CA PRO A 16 47.52 -30.64 7.03
C PRO A 16 48.17 -29.95 5.83
N ALA A 17 47.78 -30.34 4.62
CA ALA A 17 48.06 -29.51 3.45
C ALA A 17 47.56 -28.13 3.82
N ALA A 18 48.45 -27.15 3.83
CA ALA A 18 48.05 -25.75 4.04
C ALA A 18 47.01 -25.41 2.99
N VAL A 19 45.74 -25.36 3.42
CA VAL A 19 44.69 -24.79 2.59
C VAL A 19 45.09 -23.32 2.44
N GLU A 20 45.70 -23.00 1.31
CA GLU A 20 46.03 -21.62 0.95
C GLU A 20 44.71 -20.84 1.03
N ALA A 21 44.61 -19.91 1.97
CA ALA A 21 43.39 -19.13 2.16
C ALA A 21 43.07 -18.39 0.86
N ALA A 22 41.85 -18.52 0.36
CA ALA A 22 41.45 -17.83 -0.86
C ALA A 22 41.73 -16.32 -0.72
N PRO A 23 42.37 -15.70 -1.71
CA PRO A 23 42.72 -14.29 -1.64
C PRO A 23 41.48 -13.41 -1.48
N SER A 24 41.51 -12.47 -0.53
CA SER A 24 40.43 -11.50 -0.34
C SER A 24 40.70 -10.25 -1.16
N VAL A 25 39.66 -9.72 -1.82
CA VAL A 25 39.78 -8.52 -2.67
C VAL A 25 38.91 -7.39 -2.10
N LYS A 26 39.53 -6.22 -1.92
CA LYS A 26 38.83 -4.95 -1.67
C LYS A 26 38.84 -4.14 -2.97
N VAL A 27 37.67 -3.64 -3.37
CA VAL A 27 37.52 -2.82 -4.58
C VAL A 27 37.11 -1.41 -4.17
N ASP A 28 37.88 -0.42 -4.60
CA ASP A 28 37.60 1.00 -4.41
C ASP A 28 37.46 1.68 -5.77
N VAL A 29 36.38 2.46 -5.95
CA VAL A 29 36.09 3.26 -7.16
C VAL A 29 35.95 4.71 -6.76
N GLY A 30 36.80 5.60 -7.34
CA GLY A 30 36.82 7.05 -7.12
C GLY A 30 36.42 7.83 -8.36
N GLY A 31 36.18 9.16 -8.20
CA GLY A 31 35.92 10.10 -9.28
C GLY A 31 34.50 10.13 -9.86
N LEU A 32 33.58 9.38 -9.32
CA LEU A 32 32.19 9.22 -9.83
C LEU A 32 31.13 9.66 -8.83
N SER A 33 29.96 10.03 -9.34
CA SER A 33 28.76 10.22 -8.52
C SER A 33 28.34 8.92 -7.84
N ARG A 34 27.51 9.01 -6.79
CA ARG A 34 27.03 7.84 -6.04
C ARG A 34 26.33 6.81 -6.95
N GLU A 35 25.51 7.28 -7.87
CA GLU A 35 24.76 6.43 -8.78
C GLU A 35 25.67 5.73 -9.79
N GLN A 36 26.55 6.48 -10.47
CA GLN A 36 27.53 5.94 -11.40
C GLN A 36 28.45 4.93 -10.73
N ARG A 37 28.93 5.24 -9.53
CA ARG A 37 29.78 4.33 -8.74
C ARG A 37 29.05 3.02 -8.42
N THR A 38 27.77 3.09 -8.04
CA THR A 38 26.96 1.90 -7.77
C THR A 38 26.83 1.02 -9.01
N ASN A 39 26.59 1.64 -10.17
CA ASN A 39 26.50 0.93 -11.44
C ASN A 39 27.83 0.31 -11.84
N VAL A 40 28.94 1.05 -11.74
CA VAL A 40 30.28 0.52 -12.02
C VAL A 40 30.61 -0.68 -11.13
N LEU A 41 30.35 -0.59 -9.82
CA LEU A 41 30.56 -1.72 -8.90
C LEU A 41 29.70 -2.95 -9.27
N ALA A 42 28.49 -2.74 -9.76
CA ALA A 42 27.63 -3.81 -10.24
C ALA A 42 28.14 -4.50 -11.51
N PHE A 43 28.82 -3.76 -12.39
CA PHE A 43 29.43 -4.28 -13.64
C PHE A 43 30.79 -4.96 -13.43
N LEU A 44 31.56 -4.56 -12.39
CA LEU A 44 32.89 -5.06 -12.17
C LEU A 44 32.90 -6.54 -11.75
N THR A 45 33.43 -7.41 -12.60
CA THR A 45 33.58 -8.84 -12.32
C THR A 45 34.43 -9.06 -11.05
N ILE A 46 35.46 -8.25 -10.83
CA ILE A 46 36.32 -8.33 -9.64
C ILE A 46 35.54 -8.06 -8.34
N GLU A 47 34.56 -7.18 -8.35
CA GLU A 47 33.66 -6.91 -7.20
C GLU A 47 32.64 -8.04 -6.99
N GLN A 48 32.05 -8.52 -8.08
CA GLN A 48 31.07 -9.62 -8.02
C GLN A 48 31.69 -10.93 -7.48
N GLN A 49 32.93 -11.21 -7.85
CA GLN A 49 33.64 -12.44 -7.53
C GLN A 49 34.56 -12.33 -6.31
N ARG A 50 34.60 -11.20 -5.60
CA ARG A 50 35.52 -10.92 -4.49
C ARG A 50 35.43 -11.89 -3.29
N LYS A 51 34.34 -12.64 -3.19
CA LYS A 51 34.05 -13.62 -2.12
C LYS A 51 33.91 -15.04 -2.66
N ALA A 52 34.28 -15.31 -3.90
CA ALA A 52 34.16 -16.64 -4.48
C ALA A 52 35.19 -17.60 -3.84
N ASP A 53 34.74 -18.78 -3.43
CA ASP A 53 35.58 -19.77 -2.75
C ASP A 53 36.73 -20.30 -3.63
N ASP A 54 36.60 -20.19 -4.97
CA ASP A 54 37.55 -20.60 -5.98
C ASP A 54 38.40 -19.44 -6.55
N LEU A 55 38.44 -18.30 -5.83
CA LEU A 55 39.21 -17.14 -6.25
C LEU A 55 40.71 -17.44 -6.17
N THR A 56 41.42 -17.24 -7.28
CA THR A 56 42.88 -17.41 -7.35
C THR A 56 43.54 -16.08 -7.74
N GLU A 57 44.85 -15.94 -7.46
CA GLU A 57 45.64 -14.76 -7.86
C GLU A 57 45.54 -14.49 -9.36
N GLN A 58 45.61 -15.52 -10.19
CA GLN A 58 45.48 -15.38 -11.64
C GLN A 58 44.10 -14.83 -12.05
N ARG A 59 43.04 -15.23 -11.37
CA ARG A 59 41.69 -14.69 -11.62
C ARG A 59 41.59 -13.23 -11.20
N VAL A 60 42.14 -12.86 -10.04
CA VAL A 60 42.17 -11.46 -9.57
C VAL A 60 42.86 -10.57 -10.61
N ARG A 61 44.05 -10.97 -11.07
CA ARG A 61 44.79 -10.21 -12.11
C ARG A 61 44.00 -10.13 -13.42
N ARG A 62 43.37 -11.19 -13.86
CA ARG A 62 42.54 -11.21 -15.08
C ARG A 62 41.33 -10.31 -14.95
N TYR A 63 40.62 -10.34 -13.82
CA TYR A 63 39.45 -9.46 -13.59
C TYR A 63 39.89 -8.00 -13.53
N HIS A 64 41.02 -7.71 -12.89
CA HIS A 64 41.58 -6.36 -12.90
C HIS A 64 41.93 -5.85 -14.31
N GLN A 65 42.50 -6.71 -15.16
CA GLN A 65 42.83 -6.33 -16.58
C GLN A 65 41.56 -6.04 -17.40
N ARG A 66 40.46 -6.66 -17.12
CA ARG A 66 39.16 -6.44 -17.79
C ARG A 66 38.40 -5.23 -17.24
N ALA A 67 38.65 -4.84 -16.01
CA ALA A 67 37.92 -3.80 -15.32
C ALA A 67 37.82 -2.46 -16.09
N PRO A 68 38.85 -1.97 -16.80
CA PRO A 68 38.71 -0.73 -17.58
C PRO A 68 37.60 -0.83 -18.67
N ASP A 69 37.47 -1.97 -19.34
CA ASP A 69 36.43 -2.14 -20.36
C ASP A 69 35.02 -2.29 -19.72
N GLU A 70 34.95 -2.98 -18.60
CA GLU A 70 33.71 -3.10 -17.80
C GLU A 70 33.26 -1.73 -17.27
N ILE A 71 34.19 -0.89 -16.82
CA ILE A 71 33.91 0.49 -16.38
C ILE A 71 33.40 1.35 -17.53
N ARG A 72 34.04 1.28 -18.74
CA ARG A 72 33.57 2.01 -19.92
C ARG A 72 32.12 1.62 -20.25
N LEU A 73 31.82 0.33 -20.28
CA LEU A 73 30.44 -0.16 -20.53
C LEU A 73 29.45 0.32 -19.45
N ALA A 74 29.85 0.32 -18.19
CA ALA A 74 29.00 0.77 -17.08
C ALA A 74 28.70 2.28 -17.11
N LEU A 75 29.53 3.10 -17.76
CA LEU A 75 29.35 4.54 -17.86
C LEU A 75 28.57 4.98 -19.12
N GLN A 76 28.49 4.13 -20.14
CA GLN A 76 27.73 4.43 -21.37
C GLN A 76 26.26 4.80 -21.13
N PRO A 77 25.51 4.13 -20.22
CA PRO A 77 24.12 4.51 -19.94
C PRO A 77 23.96 5.94 -19.42
N TYR A 78 25.02 6.51 -18.86
CA TYR A 78 25.07 7.89 -18.39
C TYR A 78 25.66 8.86 -19.43
N GLY A 79 25.91 8.40 -20.66
CA GLY A 79 26.44 9.24 -21.76
C GLY A 79 27.95 9.50 -21.70
N TYR A 80 28.70 8.72 -20.94
CA TYR A 80 30.16 8.83 -20.88
C TYR A 80 30.81 7.67 -21.65
N TYR A 81 31.37 7.96 -22.84
CA TYR A 81 31.91 6.95 -23.72
C TYR A 81 33.45 6.95 -23.76
N ASN A 82 34.09 8.05 -23.32
CA ASN A 82 35.53 8.26 -23.34
C ASN A 82 36.13 8.51 -21.95
N PRO A 83 35.79 7.69 -20.89
CA PRO A 83 36.35 7.92 -19.57
C PRO A 83 37.84 7.62 -19.53
N VAL A 84 38.57 8.42 -18.75
CA VAL A 84 39.97 8.14 -18.39
C VAL A 84 39.99 7.32 -17.12
N ILE A 85 40.61 6.14 -17.17
CA ILE A 85 40.59 5.18 -16.05
C ILE A 85 42.05 4.91 -15.66
N LEU A 86 42.34 5.13 -14.38
CA LEU A 86 43.66 4.84 -13.78
C LEU A 86 43.52 3.62 -12.86
N PRO A 87 43.77 2.40 -13.35
CA PRO A 87 43.66 1.19 -12.57
C PRO A 87 44.93 0.96 -11.75
N SER A 88 44.80 0.55 -10.48
CA SER A 88 45.90 0.08 -9.67
C SER A 88 45.53 -1.18 -8.91
N LEU A 89 46.48 -2.10 -8.76
CA LEU A 89 46.30 -3.36 -8.05
C LEU A 89 47.51 -3.59 -7.14
N GLU A 90 47.26 -3.54 -5.84
CA GLU A 90 48.29 -3.77 -4.81
C GLU A 90 47.97 -5.07 -4.06
N GLN A 91 49.06 -5.83 -3.76
CA GLN A 91 48.97 -7.04 -2.93
C GLN A 91 49.68 -6.79 -1.61
N LYS A 92 48.96 -7.08 -0.49
CA LYS A 92 49.53 -7.06 0.88
C LYS A 92 49.21 -8.38 1.57
N GLY A 93 50.16 -9.34 1.50
CA GLY A 93 49.95 -10.72 1.91
C GLY A 93 48.84 -11.35 1.05
N ASP A 94 47.82 -11.97 1.68
CA ASP A 94 46.67 -12.58 0.98
C ASP A 94 45.56 -11.60 0.60
N ARG A 95 45.76 -10.31 0.88
CA ARG A 95 44.78 -9.27 0.58
C ARG A 95 45.16 -8.48 -0.68
N TRP A 96 44.22 -8.40 -1.60
CA TRP A 96 44.34 -7.60 -2.79
C TRP A 96 43.50 -6.33 -2.66
N HIS A 97 44.08 -5.19 -3.10
CA HIS A 97 43.39 -3.91 -3.15
C HIS A 97 43.39 -3.42 -4.59
N ALA A 98 42.21 -3.51 -5.26
CA ALA A 98 41.99 -2.99 -6.59
C ALA A 98 41.34 -1.59 -6.46
N ARG A 99 42.03 -0.57 -6.99
CA ARG A 99 41.54 0.80 -7.01
C ARG A 99 41.42 1.26 -8.45
N TYR A 100 40.32 1.95 -8.75
CA TYR A 100 40.03 2.53 -10.03
C TYR A 100 39.68 4.00 -9.81
N GLU A 101 40.58 4.90 -10.21
CA GLU A 101 40.32 6.33 -10.22
C GLU A 101 39.82 6.69 -11.61
N ILE A 102 38.63 7.30 -11.71
CA ILE A 102 37.91 7.47 -12.96
C ILE A 102 37.56 8.94 -13.14
N ASP A 103 38.03 9.49 -14.24
CA ASP A 103 37.52 10.74 -14.78
C ASP A 103 36.51 10.39 -15.89
N PRO A 104 35.21 10.65 -15.73
CA PRO A 104 34.22 10.32 -16.74
C PRO A 104 34.41 11.11 -18.04
N GLY A 105 35.17 12.22 -18.00
CA GLY A 105 35.40 13.11 -19.15
C GLY A 105 34.16 13.95 -19.51
N GLU A 106 34.15 14.46 -20.74
CA GLU A 106 33.01 15.23 -21.23
C GLU A 106 31.82 14.32 -21.56
N PRO A 107 30.60 14.74 -21.20
CA PRO A 107 29.41 13.99 -21.53
C PRO A 107 29.09 14.05 -23.02
N THR A 108 28.51 12.98 -23.56
CA THR A 108 27.98 12.95 -24.93
C THR A 108 26.71 13.76 -25.00
N LEU A 109 26.66 14.77 -25.87
CA LEU A 109 25.49 15.63 -26.04
C LEU A 109 24.64 15.19 -27.24
N ILE A 110 23.35 15.35 -27.13
CA ILE A 110 22.38 15.12 -28.21
C ILE A 110 22.50 16.30 -29.19
N THR A 111 23.00 16.03 -30.39
CA THR A 111 23.15 17.06 -31.43
C THR A 111 22.05 17.02 -32.49
N ARG A 112 21.34 15.89 -32.58
CA ARG A 112 20.22 15.71 -33.49
C ARG A 112 19.13 14.87 -32.82
N LEU A 113 17.89 15.34 -32.91
CA LEU A 113 16.67 14.63 -32.47
C LEU A 113 15.69 14.63 -33.64
N ASP A 114 15.51 13.47 -34.28
CA ASP A 114 14.58 13.26 -35.39
C ASP A 114 13.39 12.42 -34.89
N VAL A 115 12.25 13.08 -34.67
CA VAL A 115 11.01 12.42 -34.22
C VAL A 115 9.99 12.54 -35.35
N ARG A 116 9.51 11.40 -35.83
CA ARG A 116 8.49 11.34 -36.88
C ARG A 116 7.33 10.45 -36.45
N ILE A 117 6.13 10.93 -36.72
CA ILE A 117 4.89 10.19 -36.50
C ILE A 117 4.28 9.91 -37.88
N GLU A 118 4.00 8.67 -38.17
CA GLU A 118 3.44 8.22 -39.44
C GLU A 118 2.14 7.43 -39.20
N GLY A 119 1.20 7.50 -40.14
CA GLY A 119 -0.11 6.81 -40.07
C GLY A 119 -1.23 7.74 -39.62
N ALA A 120 -2.38 7.15 -39.27
CA ALA A 120 -3.60 7.91 -38.96
C ALA A 120 -3.47 8.82 -37.71
N GLY A 121 -2.46 8.57 -36.86
CA GLY A 121 -2.18 9.35 -35.64
C GLY A 121 -1.25 10.54 -35.83
N GLU A 122 -0.84 10.89 -37.05
CA GLU A 122 0.11 11.98 -37.32
C GLU A 122 -0.36 13.32 -36.75
N GLN A 123 -1.66 13.59 -36.78
CA GLN A 123 -2.28 14.83 -36.27
C GLN A 123 -2.96 14.64 -34.90
N GLU A 124 -2.75 13.52 -34.20
CA GLU A 124 -3.37 13.28 -32.90
C GLU A 124 -2.82 14.24 -31.83
N PRO A 125 -3.68 15.11 -31.23
CA PRO A 125 -3.22 16.13 -30.30
C PRO A 125 -2.45 15.60 -29.10
N ALA A 126 -2.82 14.41 -28.59
CA ALA A 126 -2.15 13.79 -27.46
C ALA A 126 -0.72 13.34 -27.83
N ILE A 127 -0.53 12.81 -29.03
CA ILE A 127 0.78 12.38 -29.55
C ILE A 127 1.67 13.61 -29.81
N LEU A 128 1.14 14.64 -30.46
CA LEU A 128 1.87 15.89 -30.72
C LEU A 128 2.31 16.57 -29.42
N LYS A 129 1.43 16.59 -28.41
CA LYS A 129 1.78 17.08 -27.08
C LYS A 129 2.89 16.23 -26.43
N ALA A 130 2.86 14.92 -26.60
CA ALA A 130 3.92 14.03 -26.06
C ALA A 130 5.25 14.28 -26.76
N VAL A 131 5.26 14.49 -28.08
CA VAL A 131 6.47 14.88 -28.85
C VAL A 131 7.06 16.17 -28.31
N GLY A 132 6.23 17.18 -28.02
CA GLY A 132 6.67 18.47 -27.47
C GLY A 132 7.14 18.43 -26.00
N ASN A 133 6.94 17.32 -25.29
CA ASN A 133 7.30 17.14 -23.88
C ASN A 133 8.19 15.90 -23.66
N LEU A 134 9.01 15.55 -24.64
CA LEU A 134 9.95 14.44 -24.50
C LEU A 134 11.01 14.75 -23.43
N PRO A 135 11.45 13.75 -22.65
CA PRO A 135 12.52 13.93 -21.66
C PRO A 135 13.93 14.00 -22.29
N VAL A 136 14.01 14.19 -23.61
CA VAL A 136 15.25 14.34 -24.38
C VAL A 136 15.13 15.52 -25.33
N GLU A 137 16.15 16.39 -25.34
CA GLU A 137 16.21 17.60 -26.18
C GLU A 137 17.62 17.78 -26.76
N ILE A 138 17.72 18.52 -27.85
CA ILE A 138 19.01 18.89 -28.45
C ILE A 138 19.82 19.73 -27.44
N GLY A 139 21.08 19.39 -27.23
CA GLY A 139 21.98 20.01 -26.27
C GLY A 139 21.99 19.36 -24.90
N MET A 140 21.06 18.48 -24.60
CA MET A 140 21.08 17.68 -23.36
C MET A 140 22.11 16.56 -23.42
N GLN A 141 22.58 16.13 -22.25
CA GLN A 141 23.41 14.92 -22.12
C GLN A 141 22.60 13.68 -22.51
N LEU A 142 23.22 12.80 -23.29
CA LEU A 142 22.62 11.49 -23.58
C LEU A 142 22.56 10.62 -22.32
N VAL A 143 21.36 10.38 -21.80
CA VAL A 143 21.11 9.40 -20.73
C VAL A 143 20.20 8.32 -21.30
N HIS A 144 20.63 7.06 -21.30
CA HIS A 144 19.87 5.98 -21.91
C HIS A 144 18.50 5.78 -21.26
N ALA A 145 18.39 6.02 -19.94
CA ALA A 145 17.11 5.94 -19.22
C ALA A 145 16.09 6.97 -19.75
N GLU A 146 16.54 8.19 -20.09
CA GLU A 146 15.67 9.24 -20.63
C GLU A 146 15.24 8.93 -22.08
N TYR A 147 16.16 8.39 -22.90
CA TYR A 147 15.80 7.88 -24.22
C TYR A 147 14.75 6.76 -24.16
N GLU A 148 14.91 5.79 -23.25
CA GLU A 148 13.95 4.72 -23.07
C GLU A 148 12.58 5.25 -22.56
N ARG A 149 12.60 6.26 -21.68
CA ARG A 149 11.36 6.96 -21.25
C ARG A 149 10.67 7.67 -22.42
N ALA A 150 11.44 8.37 -23.27
CA ALA A 150 10.91 9.04 -24.46
C ALA A 150 10.22 8.03 -25.39
N ARG A 151 10.88 6.92 -25.66
CA ARG A 151 10.34 5.83 -26.48
C ARG A 151 9.07 5.23 -25.89
N GLN A 152 9.10 4.91 -24.60
CA GLN A 152 7.94 4.35 -23.88
C GLN A 152 6.77 5.34 -23.83
N LEU A 153 7.04 6.62 -23.58
CA LEU A 153 6.03 7.68 -23.55
C LEU A 153 5.29 7.80 -24.87
N LEU A 154 6.00 7.91 -25.99
CA LEU A 154 5.39 8.03 -27.32
C LEU A 154 4.52 6.82 -27.65
N ARG A 155 5.01 5.61 -27.40
CA ARG A 155 4.24 4.40 -27.65
C ARG A 155 3.03 4.28 -26.73
N ALA A 156 3.17 4.59 -25.45
CA ALA A 156 2.07 4.52 -24.49
C ALA A 156 0.95 5.51 -24.85
N VAL A 157 1.31 6.76 -25.16
CA VAL A 157 0.34 7.79 -25.57
C VAL A 157 -0.36 7.40 -26.86
N ALA A 158 0.36 6.85 -27.85
CA ALA A 158 -0.27 6.39 -29.09
C ALA A 158 -1.28 5.25 -28.82
N VAL A 159 -0.89 4.24 -28.02
CA VAL A 159 -1.78 3.13 -27.64
C VAL A 159 -2.98 3.60 -26.83
N ASP A 160 -2.78 4.52 -25.89
CA ASP A 160 -3.86 5.09 -25.07
C ASP A 160 -4.80 6.00 -25.88
N SER A 161 -4.32 6.54 -27.02
CA SER A 161 -5.13 7.33 -27.98
C SER A 161 -5.88 6.46 -29.00
N GLY A 162 -5.81 5.12 -28.87
CA GLY A 162 -6.52 4.18 -29.72
C GLY A 162 -5.69 3.56 -30.84
N TYR A 163 -4.42 3.91 -30.96
CA TYR A 163 -3.54 3.34 -31.99
C TYR A 163 -2.87 2.05 -31.50
N ARG A 164 -3.62 0.99 -31.43
CA ARG A 164 -3.24 -0.30 -30.85
C ARG A 164 -1.98 -0.92 -31.52
N GLU A 165 -1.81 -0.67 -32.82
CA GLU A 165 -0.71 -1.22 -33.63
C GLU A 165 0.54 -0.34 -33.61
N ALA A 166 0.57 0.70 -32.78
CA ALA A 166 1.69 1.62 -32.70
C ALA A 166 3.01 0.89 -32.43
N ARG A 167 3.94 1.04 -33.38
CA ARG A 167 5.29 0.46 -33.32
C ARG A 167 6.32 1.40 -33.90
N PHE A 168 7.54 1.30 -33.44
CA PHE A 168 8.63 2.06 -34.04
C PHE A 168 9.10 1.37 -35.32
N LEU A 169 9.21 2.16 -36.38
CA LEU A 169 9.88 1.79 -37.61
C LEU A 169 11.39 1.99 -37.47
N GLN A 170 11.78 3.03 -36.72
CA GLN A 170 13.17 3.32 -36.36
C GLN A 170 13.21 3.83 -34.90
N ASN A 171 14.14 3.30 -34.10
CA ASN A 171 14.33 3.68 -32.70
C ASN A 171 15.78 3.45 -32.32
N GLU A 172 16.66 4.30 -32.80
CA GLU A 172 18.09 4.14 -32.62
C GLU A 172 18.76 5.38 -32.05
N VAL A 173 19.86 5.15 -31.33
CA VAL A 173 20.77 6.16 -30.86
C VAL A 173 22.11 5.90 -31.51
N ARG A 174 22.59 6.84 -32.29
CA ARG A 174 23.89 6.79 -32.94
C ARG A 174 24.87 7.69 -32.18
N VAL A 175 25.89 7.09 -31.57
CA VAL A 175 26.91 7.81 -30.82
C VAL A 175 28.16 7.99 -31.68
N ILE A 176 28.64 9.24 -31.79
CA ILE A 176 29.86 9.62 -32.49
C ILE A 176 30.91 9.91 -31.40
N GLN A 177 31.55 8.83 -30.92
CA GLN A 177 32.47 8.90 -29.76
C GLN A 177 33.59 9.92 -29.93
N ALA A 178 34.15 10.07 -31.15
CA ALA A 178 35.23 11.00 -31.41
C ALA A 178 34.89 12.49 -31.18
N ARG A 179 33.58 12.82 -31.11
CA ARG A 179 33.09 14.20 -30.93
C ARG A 179 32.22 14.37 -29.68
N ASN A 180 32.02 13.32 -28.91
CA ASN A 180 31.06 13.27 -27.82
C ASN A 180 29.64 13.74 -28.23
N GLU A 181 29.19 13.31 -29.41
CA GLU A 181 27.90 13.66 -30.00
C GLU A 181 26.99 12.43 -30.11
N ALA A 182 25.67 12.65 -30.00
CA ALA A 182 24.66 11.64 -30.24
C ALA A 182 23.56 12.15 -31.15
N GLU A 183 23.08 11.28 -32.03
CA GLU A 183 21.90 11.48 -32.86
C GLU A 183 20.83 10.47 -32.44
N ILE A 184 19.61 10.96 -32.21
CA ILE A 184 18.46 10.14 -31.83
C ILE A 184 17.45 10.16 -32.97
N SER A 185 16.97 8.97 -33.40
CA SER A 185 15.91 8.82 -34.37
C SER A 185 14.77 7.98 -33.78
N LEU A 186 13.58 8.58 -33.70
CA LEU A 186 12.34 7.94 -33.19
C LEU A 186 11.23 8.08 -34.24
N HIS A 187 11.08 7.08 -35.11
CA HIS A 187 10.02 7.06 -36.11
C HIS A 187 8.91 6.09 -35.66
N LEU A 188 7.78 6.63 -35.23
CA LEU A 188 6.64 5.89 -34.74
C LEU A 188 5.57 5.78 -35.83
N TYR A 189 5.22 4.56 -36.22
CA TYR A 189 4.06 4.27 -37.05
C TYR A 189 2.87 3.95 -36.13
N THR A 190 1.79 4.69 -36.25
CA THR A 190 0.60 4.53 -35.39
C THR A 190 -0.35 3.43 -35.86
N GLY A 191 -0.41 3.18 -37.16
CA GLY A 191 -1.49 2.38 -37.77
C GLY A 191 -2.80 3.15 -37.80
N GLU A 192 -3.90 2.43 -37.92
CA GLU A 192 -5.26 2.96 -37.89
C GLU A 192 -5.77 3.09 -36.45
N LYS A 193 -6.71 4.03 -36.24
CA LYS A 193 -7.37 4.19 -34.94
C LYS A 193 -8.37 3.07 -34.71
N ALA A 194 -8.25 2.36 -33.61
CA ALA A 194 -9.13 1.27 -33.24
C ALA A 194 -10.23 1.72 -32.29
N PHE A 195 -11.37 1.04 -32.33
CA PHE A 195 -12.53 1.26 -31.49
C PHE A 195 -12.93 -0.06 -30.82
N PHE A 196 -13.66 0.01 -29.71
CA PHE A 196 -14.23 -1.18 -29.10
C PHE A 196 -15.38 -1.72 -29.95
N GLY A 197 -15.30 -2.98 -30.31
CA GLY A 197 -16.38 -3.76 -30.88
C GLY A 197 -17.22 -4.46 -29.81
N PRO A 198 -18.10 -5.40 -30.19
CA PRO A 198 -18.95 -6.13 -29.26
C PRO A 198 -18.14 -6.95 -28.27
N VAL A 199 -18.61 -6.97 -27.00
CA VAL A 199 -18.04 -7.81 -25.93
C VAL A 199 -18.87 -9.07 -25.78
N SER A 200 -18.23 -10.24 -25.88
CA SER A 200 -18.83 -11.54 -25.64
C SER A 200 -18.26 -12.20 -24.37
N PHE A 201 -19.13 -12.82 -23.58
CA PHE A 201 -18.75 -13.56 -22.39
C PHE A 201 -18.89 -15.05 -22.62
N SER A 202 -17.91 -15.84 -22.17
CA SER A 202 -17.96 -17.30 -22.18
C SER A 202 -17.64 -17.86 -20.81
N GLY A 203 -18.29 -18.92 -20.42
CA GLY A 203 -18.19 -19.49 -19.07
C GLY A 203 -18.90 -18.63 -18.02
N GLY A 204 -18.56 -18.90 -16.75
CA GLY A 204 -19.19 -18.19 -15.64
C GLY A 204 -20.60 -18.70 -15.30
N ASN A 205 -21.12 -18.25 -14.17
CA ASN A 205 -22.46 -18.62 -13.66
C ASN A 205 -23.22 -17.36 -13.19
N ILE A 206 -22.87 -16.21 -13.72
CA ILE A 206 -23.56 -14.92 -13.52
C ILE A 206 -24.29 -14.60 -14.83
N SER A 207 -25.48 -14.01 -14.74
CA SER A 207 -26.20 -13.61 -15.95
C SER A 207 -25.43 -12.58 -16.76
N GLU A 208 -25.49 -12.69 -18.09
CA GLU A 208 -24.77 -11.79 -18.99
C GLU A 208 -25.15 -10.32 -18.75
N GLU A 209 -26.44 -10.04 -18.47
CA GLU A 209 -26.92 -8.68 -18.10
C GLU A 209 -26.11 -8.11 -16.93
N ARG A 210 -25.76 -8.93 -15.94
CA ARG A 210 -24.95 -8.48 -14.79
C ARG A 210 -23.48 -8.37 -15.13
N LEU A 211 -22.93 -9.26 -15.97
CA LEU A 211 -21.55 -9.16 -16.43
C LEU A 211 -21.32 -7.90 -17.25
N ARG A 212 -22.27 -7.51 -18.08
CA ARG A 212 -22.20 -6.26 -18.88
C ARG A 212 -22.05 -5.02 -18.02
N ARG A 213 -22.52 -5.01 -16.77
CA ARG A 213 -22.35 -3.88 -15.83
C ARG A 213 -20.89 -3.67 -15.38
N TYR A 214 -20.01 -4.62 -15.62
CA TYR A 214 -18.58 -4.49 -15.36
C TYR A 214 -17.82 -3.83 -16.50
N ILE A 215 -18.42 -3.72 -17.70
CA ILE A 215 -17.79 -3.10 -18.87
C ILE A 215 -17.71 -1.59 -18.63
N PRO A 216 -16.48 -1.00 -18.61
CA PRO A 216 -16.31 0.43 -18.33
C PRO A 216 -16.33 1.32 -19.59
N PHE A 217 -16.64 0.75 -20.77
CA PHE A 217 -16.66 1.42 -22.07
C PHE A 217 -17.90 1.02 -22.87
N GLU A 218 -18.21 1.81 -23.91
CA GLU A 218 -19.28 1.53 -24.86
C GLU A 218 -18.72 1.00 -26.20
N GLU A 219 -19.55 0.27 -26.95
CA GLU A 219 -19.22 -0.12 -28.31
C GLU A 219 -19.07 1.12 -29.20
N GLY A 220 -18.00 1.20 -29.99
CA GLY A 220 -17.64 2.38 -30.78
C GLY A 220 -16.81 3.42 -30.04
N GLU A 221 -16.57 3.26 -28.74
CA GLU A 221 -15.63 4.12 -28.01
C GLU A 221 -14.18 3.81 -28.45
N VAL A 222 -13.32 4.84 -28.40
CA VAL A 222 -11.91 4.70 -28.76
C VAL A 222 -11.23 3.62 -27.90
N TRP A 223 -10.51 2.72 -28.56
CA TRP A 223 -9.77 1.67 -27.89
C TRP A 223 -8.84 2.18 -26.80
N SER A 224 -8.89 1.56 -25.63
CA SER A 224 -8.02 1.86 -24.49
C SER A 224 -7.65 0.58 -23.74
N THR A 225 -6.36 0.29 -23.63
CA THR A 225 -5.86 -0.82 -22.83
C THR A 225 -6.19 -0.64 -21.36
N GLN A 226 -6.24 0.62 -20.87
CA GLN A 226 -6.61 0.92 -19.49
C GLN A 226 -8.07 0.53 -19.19
N GLN A 227 -8.98 0.71 -20.15
CA GLN A 227 -10.38 0.29 -19.99
C GLN A 227 -10.50 -1.24 -19.91
N LEU A 228 -9.73 -1.99 -20.71
CA LEU A 228 -9.68 -3.45 -20.58
C LEU A 228 -9.13 -3.91 -19.24
N LEU A 229 -8.09 -3.25 -18.72
CA LEU A 229 -7.55 -3.54 -17.40
C LEU A 229 -8.55 -3.21 -16.29
N LYS A 230 -9.37 -2.17 -16.45
CA LYS A 230 -10.48 -1.87 -15.52
C LYS A 230 -11.54 -2.97 -15.54
N LEU A 231 -11.93 -3.43 -16.73
CA LEU A 231 -12.84 -4.57 -16.86
C LEU A 231 -12.28 -5.82 -16.17
N GLN A 232 -11.04 -6.16 -16.46
CA GLN A 232 -10.38 -7.34 -15.86
C GLN A 232 -10.32 -7.22 -14.33
N ARG A 233 -9.85 -6.10 -13.79
CA ARG A 233 -9.82 -5.86 -12.34
C ARG A 233 -11.20 -5.96 -11.72
N GLY A 234 -12.20 -5.32 -12.32
CA GLY A 234 -13.56 -5.37 -11.80
C GLY A 234 -14.13 -6.79 -11.73
N LEU A 235 -13.89 -7.60 -12.75
CA LEU A 235 -14.31 -9.02 -12.74
C LEU A 235 -13.51 -9.86 -11.75
N VAL A 236 -12.19 -9.65 -11.62
CA VAL A 236 -11.34 -10.32 -10.62
C VAL A 236 -11.74 -9.94 -9.20
N ASP A 237 -11.87 -8.64 -8.92
CA ASP A 237 -12.21 -8.10 -7.59
C ASP A 237 -13.63 -8.50 -7.17
N SER A 238 -14.50 -8.81 -8.15
CA SER A 238 -15.81 -9.39 -7.85
C SER A 238 -15.71 -10.66 -7.01
N GLY A 239 -14.62 -11.41 -7.10
CA GLY A 239 -14.42 -12.67 -6.41
C GLY A 239 -15.28 -13.84 -6.93
N TYR A 240 -16.11 -13.64 -7.96
CA TYR A 240 -16.91 -14.73 -8.56
C TYR A 240 -16.07 -15.69 -9.39
N PHE A 241 -14.93 -15.22 -9.90
CA PHE A 241 -14.10 -15.94 -10.86
C PHE A 241 -12.71 -16.22 -10.28
N SER A 242 -12.18 -17.40 -10.56
CA SER A 242 -10.80 -17.79 -10.25
C SER A 242 -9.83 -17.37 -11.35
N SER A 243 -10.34 -17.25 -12.59
CA SER A 243 -9.60 -16.74 -13.74
C SER A 243 -10.51 -15.88 -14.60
N VAL A 244 -9.96 -14.77 -15.08
CA VAL A 244 -10.58 -13.87 -16.05
C VAL A 244 -9.56 -13.63 -17.15
N ASP A 245 -9.87 -14.12 -18.34
CA ASP A 245 -9.06 -13.93 -19.53
C ASP A 245 -9.81 -13.04 -20.53
N ILE A 246 -9.18 -11.93 -20.92
CA ILE A 246 -9.75 -10.95 -21.85
C ILE A 246 -8.88 -10.93 -23.09
N VAL A 247 -9.44 -11.42 -24.18
CA VAL A 247 -8.76 -11.56 -25.45
C VAL A 247 -9.41 -10.65 -26.51
N PRO A 248 -8.74 -9.56 -26.90
CA PRO A 248 -9.11 -8.80 -28.09
C PRO A 248 -8.95 -9.66 -29.35
N GLN A 249 -9.84 -9.51 -30.30
CA GLN A 249 -9.84 -10.24 -31.58
C GLN A 249 -9.64 -9.30 -32.77
N PRO A 250 -8.44 -8.77 -32.99
CA PRO A 250 -8.18 -7.79 -34.05
C PRO A 250 -8.40 -8.35 -35.46
N GLU A 251 -8.18 -9.65 -35.64
CA GLU A 251 -8.41 -10.33 -36.95
C GLU A 251 -9.91 -10.41 -37.33
N ALA A 252 -10.79 -10.28 -36.33
CA ALA A 252 -12.23 -10.21 -36.49
C ALA A 252 -12.79 -8.78 -36.48
N ALA A 253 -11.91 -7.76 -36.53
CA ALA A 253 -12.34 -6.36 -36.52
C ALA A 253 -13.06 -6.00 -37.83
N ILE A 254 -14.19 -5.29 -37.71
CA ILE A 254 -14.93 -4.70 -38.82
C ILE A 254 -14.87 -3.18 -38.66
N ASP A 255 -14.42 -2.46 -39.68
CA ASP A 255 -14.25 -1.00 -39.65
C ASP A 255 -13.47 -0.51 -38.41
N ASN A 256 -12.37 -1.19 -38.08
CA ASN A 256 -11.52 -0.95 -36.92
C ASN A 256 -12.20 -1.15 -35.54
N HIS A 257 -13.42 -1.69 -35.48
CA HIS A 257 -14.08 -2.11 -34.24
C HIS A 257 -13.62 -3.50 -33.85
N VAL A 258 -12.82 -3.58 -32.78
CA VAL A 258 -12.18 -4.81 -32.32
C VAL A 258 -13.09 -5.53 -31.32
N PRO A 259 -13.61 -6.73 -31.65
CA PRO A 259 -14.39 -7.53 -30.72
C PRO A 259 -13.52 -7.98 -29.53
N VAL A 260 -14.14 -8.13 -28.35
CA VAL A 260 -13.48 -8.57 -27.14
C VAL A 260 -14.17 -9.82 -26.60
N THR A 261 -13.42 -10.90 -26.44
CA THR A 261 -13.91 -12.13 -25.79
C THR A 261 -13.42 -12.19 -24.36
N VAL A 262 -14.34 -12.38 -23.42
CA VAL A 262 -14.06 -12.51 -21.99
C VAL A 262 -14.38 -13.95 -21.56
N SER A 263 -13.33 -14.71 -21.23
CA SER A 263 -13.45 -16.09 -20.75
C SER A 263 -13.36 -16.11 -19.23
N LEU A 264 -14.36 -16.72 -18.59
CA LEU A 264 -14.56 -16.69 -17.15
C LEU A 264 -14.54 -18.10 -16.56
N VAL A 265 -13.67 -18.36 -15.60
CA VAL A 265 -13.66 -19.60 -14.82
C VAL A 265 -14.25 -19.33 -13.45
N PRO A 266 -15.36 -19.98 -13.06
CA PRO A 266 -15.98 -19.76 -11.76
C PRO A 266 -15.06 -20.07 -10.59
N ASN A 267 -15.14 -19.27 -9.53
CA ASN A 267 -14.45 -19.54 -8.28
C ASN A 267 -15.26 -20.52 -7.41
N LYS A 268 -14.61 -21.12 -6.40
CA LYS A 268 -15.29 -21.91 -5.37
C LYS A 268 -16.36 -21.04 -4.69
N LEU A 269 -17.56 -21.58 -4.50
CA LEU A 269 -18.69 -20.84 -3.95
C LEU A 269 -18.42 -20.33 -2.54
N GLN A 270 -17.74 -21.10 -1.72
CA GLN A 270 -17.49 -20.78 -0.33
C GLN A 270 -16.02 -20.41 -0.09
N ARG A 271 -15.81 -19.41 0.75
CA ARG A 271 -14.52 -18.98 1.27
C ARG A 271 -14.57 -18.94 2.78
N TYR A 272 -13.60 -19.55 3.42
CA TYR A 272 -13.36 -19.45 4.85
C TYR A 272 -12.04 -18.69 5.07
N SER A 273 -12.03 -17.81 6.05
CA SER A 273 -10.82 -17.09 6.47
C SER A 273 -10.75 -17.10 7.98
N PHE A 274 -9.58 -17.33 8.52
CA PHE A 274 -9.31 -17.34 9.96
C PHE A 274 -8.32 -16.22 10.25
N GLY A 275 -8.56 -15.49 11.33
CA GLY A 275 -7.68 -14.44 11.82
C GLY A 275 -7.27 -14.71 13.25
N LEU A 276 -6.00 -14.42 13.55
CA LEU A 276 -5.49 -14.36 14.91
C LEU A 276 -4.79 -13.00 15.07
N GLY A 277 -5.01 -12.35 16.19
CA GLY A 277 -4.45 -11.05 16.49
C GLY A 277 -4.20 -10.87 17.98
N PHE A 278 -3.47 -9.81 18.31
CA PHE A 278 -3.25 -9.35 19.66
C PHE A 278 -3.20 -7.82 19.68
N SER A 279 -3.86 -7.22 20.65
CA SER A 279 -3.63 -5.83 21.02
C SER A 279 -3.79 -5.66 22.52
N THR A 280 -3.21 -4.63 23.09
CA THR A 280 -3.31 -4.37 24.52
C THR A 280 -4.71 -3.96 24.94
N ASN A 281 -5.49 -3.37 24.04
CA ASN A 281 -6.90 -3.02 24.32
C ASN A 281 -7.83 -4.26 24.41
N PHE A 282 -7.58 -5.26 23.58
CA PHE A 282 -8.53 -6.39 23.42
C PHE A 282 -7.94 -7.74 23.82
N GLY A 283 -6.64 -7.82 24.14
CA GLY A 283 -5.97 -9.08 24.39
C GLY A 283 -5.82 -9.94 23.13
N ILE A 284 -5.85 -11.25 23.29
CA ILE A 284 -5.82 -12.22 22.19
C ILE A 284 -7.17 -12.17 21.47
N GLN A 285 -7.12 -12.10 20.14
CA GLN A 285 -8.29 -12.02 19.27
C GLN A 285 -8.28 -13.17 18.27
N GLY A 286 -9.43 -13.79 18.09
CA GLY A 286 -9.67 -14.78 17.05
C GLY A 286 -10.85 -14.39 16.19
N SER A 287 -10.78 -14.63 14.88
CA SER A 287 -11.91 -14.41 13.98
C SER A 287 -12.07 -15.54 12.96
N VAL A 288 -13.32 -15.78 12.58
CA VAL A 288 -13.71 -16.70 11.52
C VAL A 288 -14.66 -15.97 10.61
N ASN A 289 -14.30 -15.93 9.32
CA ASN A 289 -15.15 -15.34 8.29
C ASN A 289 -15.55 -16.43 7.29
N TRP A 290 -16.84 -16.51 7.02
CA TRP A 290 -17.41 -17.34 5.96
C TRP A 290 -18.07 -16.45 4.93
N LEU A 291 -17.84 -16.74 3.65
CA LEU A 291 -18.46 -16.03 2.53
C LEU A 291 -18.95 -17.01 1.49
N HIS A 292 -20.26 -16.99 1.24
CA HIS A 292 -20.86 -17.59 0.06
C HIS A 292 -20.86 -16.56 -1.07
N ARG A 293 -19.93 -16.70 -2.03
CA ARG A 293 -19.64 -15.70 -3.05
C ARG A 293 -20.79 -15.42 -4.01
N ARG A 294 -21.71 -16.37 -4.17
CA ARG A 294 -22.78 -16.25 -5.15
C ARG A 294 -23.97 -17.17 -4.78
N ILE A 295 -25.02 -16.60 -4.23
CA ILE A 295 -26.25 -17.33 -3.85
C ILE A 295 -27.11 -17.61 -5.09
N ASN A 296 -27.15 -16.68 -6.05
CA ASN A 296 -27.98 -16.75 -7.26
C ASN A 296 -27.23 -16.23 -8.49
N HIS A 297 -27.87 -16.32 -9.65
CA HIS A 297 -27.32 -15.84 -10.93
C HIS A 297 -27.24 -14.30 -11.03
N TYR A 298 -27.82 -13.56 -10.10
CA TYR A 298 -27.70 -12.10 -10.00
C TYR A 298 -26.43 -11.66 -9.23
N GLY A 299 -25.68 -12.61 -8.66
CA GLY A 299 -24.44 -12.32 -7.95
C GLY A 299 -24.65 -11.86 -6.49
N HIS A 300 -25.79 -12.16 -5.87
CA HIS A 300 -25.97 -11.86 -4.46
C HIS A 300 -25.04 -12.72 -3.59
N ARG A 301 -24.60 -12.17 -2.47
CA ARG A 301 -23.65 -12.82 -1.56
C ARG A 301 -24.24 -12.94 -0.17
N LEU A 302 -23.77 -13.92 0.60
CA LEU A 302 -24.03 -14.03 2.03
C LEU A 302 -22.72 -14.24 2.75
N GLY A 303 -22.44 -13.39 3.71
CA GLY A 303 -21.28 -13.48 4.58
C GLY A 303 -21.73 -13.69 6.03
N ALA A 304 -20.90 -14.38 6.80
CA ALA A 304 -21.00 -14.41 8.25
C ALA A 304 -19.60 -14.26 8.85
N GLU A 305 -19.52 -13.47 9.90
CA GLU A 305 -18.29 -13.22 10.63
C GLU A 305 -18.54 -13.41 12.12
N ALA A 306 -17.61 -14.08 12.79
CA ALA A 306 -17.54 -14.15 14.22
C ALA A 306 -16.15 -13.79 14.68
N SER A 307 -16.04 -12.88 15.64
CA SER A 307 -14.79 -12.53 16.30
C SER A 307 -14.94 -12.54 17.81
N VAL A 308 -13.89 -12.96 18.48
CA VAL A 308 -13.85 -13.05 19.94
C VAL A 308 -12.52 -12.53 20.45
N SER A 309 -12.58 -11.72 21.49
CA SER A 309 -11.45 -11.25 22.26
C SER A 309 -11.78 -11.31 23.77
N GLN A 310 -10.86 -10.88 24.62
CA GLN A 310 -11.10 -10.81 26.06
C GLN A 310 -12.13 -9.75 26.44
N VAL A 311 -12.24 -8.68 25.63
CA VAL A 311 -13.08 -7.50 25.90
C VAL A 311 -14.30 -7.46 25.01
N ARG A 312 -14.23 -8.05 23.79
CA ARG A 312 -15.27 -7.87 22.79
C ARG A 312 -15.57 -9.15 22.00
N GLN A 313 -16.85 -9.38 21.78
CA GLN A 313 -17.37 -10.48 20.97
C GLN A 313 -18.32 -9.89 19.92
N ASP A 314 -18.09 -10.21 18.66
CA ASP A 314 -18.93 -9.77 17.55
C ASP A 314 -19.38 -10.99 16.73
N ILE A 315 -20.66 -11.02 16.36
CA ILE A 315 -21.21 -11.95 15.38
C ILE A 315 -22.02 -11.13 14.39
N SER A 316 -21.79 -11.31 13.12
CA SER A 316 -22.57 -10.64 12.08
C SER A 316 -22.87 -11.53 10.89
N THR A 317 -24.00 -11.27 10.25
CA THR A 317 -24.38 -11.87 8.97
C THR A 317 -24.78 -10.77 8.03
N THR A 318 -24.26 -10.79 6.81
CA THR A 318 -24.51 -9.74 5.80
C THR A 318 -24.93 -10.36 4.47
N TYR A 319 -26.06 -9.92 3.97
CA TYR A 319 -26.56 -10.23 2.64
C TYR A 319 -26.31 -9.04 1.71
N SER A 320 -25.53 -9.24 0.64
CA SER A 320 -25.09 -8.17 -0.27
C SER A 320 -25.70 -8.32 -1.65
N ILE A 321 -26.23 -7.24 -2.19
CA ILE A 321 -26.86 -7.13 -3.51
C ILE A 321 -26.05 -6.13 -4.34
N PRO A 322 -25.29 -6.57 -5.36
CA PRO A 322 -24.62 -5.66 -6.28
C PRO A 322 -25.63 -4.86 -7.12
N LEU A 323 -25.48 -3.55 -7.21
CA LEU A 323 -26.39 -2.66 -7.95
C LEU A 323 -25.85 -2.33 -9.35
N ALA A 324 -26.05 -1.08 -9.81
CA ALA A 324 -25.73 -0.67 -11.18
C ALA A 324 -24.23 -0.71 -11.49
N ARG A 325 -23.40 -0.32 -10.53
CA ARG A 325 -21.93 -0.39 -10.59
C ARG A 325 -21.42 -1.41 -9.58
N PRO A 326 -21.45 -2.72 -9.91
CA PRO A 326 -21.27 -3.78 -8.91
C PRO A 326 -19.91 -3.79 -8.21
N GLN A 327 -18.94 -3.04 -8.71
CA GLN A 327 -17.62 -2.85 -8.09
C GLN A 327 -17.65 -1.88 -6.90
N THR A 328 -18.53 -0.89 -6.94
CA THR A 328 -18.55 0.23 -5.99
C THR A 328 -19.93 0.50 -5.40
N ASP A 329 -20.97 -0.16 -5.90
CA ASP A 329 -22.37 0.16 -5.60
C ASP A 329 -23.09 -1.10 -5.12
N VAL A 330 -23.29 -1.22 -3.81
CA VAL A 330 -23.80 -2.44 -3.16
C VAL A 330 -24.82 -2.07 -2.09
N LEU A 331 -25.97 -2.73 -2.14
CA LEU A 331 -26.98 -2.69 -1.06
C LEU A 331 -26.74 -3.89 -0.13
N GLU A 332 -26.67 -3.64 1.17
CA GLU A 332 -26.39 -4.67 2.18
C GLU A 332 -27.45 -4.66 3.27
N PHE A 333 -27.83 -5.87 3.71
CA PHE A 333 -28.66 -6.11 4.87
C PHE A 333 -27.86 -6.92 5.87
N SER A 334 -27.70 -6.39 7.08
CA SER A 334 -26.88 -7.02 8.12
C SER A 334 -27.66 -7.23 9.39
N ALA A 335 -27.42 -8.37 10.04
CA ALA A 335 -27.78 -8.62 11.42
C ALA A 335 -26.49 -8.72 12.24
N ILE A 336 -26.40 -7.95 13.31
CA ILE A 336 -25.18 -7.77 14.10
C ILE A 336 -25.52 -8.01 15.56
N TYR A 337 -24.73 -8.84 16.24
CA TYR A 337 -24.69 -8.95 17.68
C TYR A 337 -23.28 -8.60 18.16
N ARG A 338 -23.20 -7.75 19.16
CA ARG A 338 -21.95 -7.33 19.79
C ARG A 338 -22.11 -7.31 21.29
N ARG A 339 -21.14 -7.87 21.98
CA ARG A 339 -20.96 -7.69 23.42
C ARG A 339 -19.59 -7.08 23.67
N GLU A 340 -19.54 -6.02 24.44
CA GLU A 340 -18.33 -5.38 24.92
C GLU A 340 -18.36 -5.32 26.45
N ASP A 341 -17.26 -5.76 27.07
CA ASP A 341 -17.12 -5.83 28.53
C ASP A 341 -15.73 -5.29 28.87
N THR A 342 -15.66 -4.00 29.19
CA THR A 342 -14.47 -3.33 29.71
C THR A 342 -14.61 -3.14 31.21
N THR A 343 -13.58 -2.57 31.86
CA THR A 343 -13.66 -2.21 33.30
C THR A 343 -14.79 -1.22 33.56
N GLU A 344 -15.01 -0.28 32.63
CA GLU A 344 -15.90 0.88 32.84
C GLU A 344 -17.21 0.77 32.06
N VAL A 345 -17.22 0.06 30.93
CA VAL A 345 -18.37 0.01 30.01
C VAL A 345 -18.72 -1.41 29.70
N LYS A 346 -19.96 -1.82 29.96
CA LYS A 346 -20.51 -3.08 29.55
C LYS A 346 -21.73 -2.83 28.69
N ASN A 347 -21.76 -3.39 27.50
CA ASN A 347 -22.94 -3.31 26.64
C ASN A 347 -23.13 -4.55 25.75
N GLU A 348 -24.39 -4.81 25.45
CA GLU A 348 -24.83 -5.80 24.48
C GLU A 348 -25.68 -5.10 23.41
N ILE A 349 -25.31 -5.25 22.16
CA ILE A 349 -25.98 -4.60 21.04
C ILE A 349 -26.46 -5.66 20.06
N THR A 350 -27.74 -5.60 19.73
CA THR A 350 -28.34 -6.31 18.60
C THR A 350 -28.83 -5.28 17.60
N GLU A 351 -28.37 -5.38 16.34
CA GLU A 351 -28.71 -4.39 15.32
C GLU A 351 -29.11 -5.07 14.00
N LEU A 352 -30.22 -4.63 13.41
CA LEU A 352 -30.59 -4.91 12.02
C LEU A 352 -30.34 -3.65 11.19
N ARG A 353 -29.51 -3.78 10.17
CA ARG A 353 -29.07 -2.63 9.37
C ARG A 353 -29.28 -2.88 7.88
N ALA A 354 -29.82 -1.88 7.18
CA ALA A 354 -29.77 -1.76 5.73
C ALA A 354 -28.79 -0.67 5.37
N SER A 355 -27.85 -0.93 4.45
CA SER A 355 -26.84 0.06 4.02
C SER A 355 -26.64 0.05 2.52
N HIS A 356 -26.47 1.23 1.95
CA HIS A 356 -26.09 1.47 0.58
C HIS A 356 -24.64 1.99 0.55
N ASN A 357 -23.75 1.16 0.05
CA ASN A 357 -22.34 1.49 -0.12
C ASN A 357 -22.09 1.92 -1.57
N PHE A 358 -21.53 3.09 -1.79
CA PHE A 358 -21.21 3.56 -3.13
C PHE A 358 -19.97 4.46 -3.14
N GLN A 359 -19.41 4.70 -4.32
CA GLN A 359 -18.23 5.56 -4.49
C GLN A 359 -18.57 6.76 -5.36
N ARG A 360 -18.19 7.95 -4.90
CA ARG A 360 -18.30 9.21 -5.63
C ARG A 360 -16.93 9.89 -5.71
N GLY A 361 -16.30 9.82 -6.88
CA GLY A 361 -14.90 10.21 -7.04
C GLY A 361 -13.99 9.38 -6.14
N ASP A 362 -13.18 10.03 -5.31
CA ASP A 362 -12.28 9.37 -4.36
C ASP A 362 -12.94 9.02 -3.02
N TRP A 363 -14.18 9.50 -2.79
CA TRP A 363 -14.92 9.25 -1.56
C TRP A 363 -15.70 7.95 -1.62
N ARG A 364 -15.52 7.11 -0.61
CA ARG A 364 -16.42 6.00 -0.31
C ARG A 364 -17.51 6.51 0.61
N GLU A 365 -18.76 6.35 0.19
CA GLU A 365 -19.95 6.79 0.93
C GLU A 365 -20.76 5.58 1.37
N VAL A 366 -21.24 5.61 2.61
CA VAL A 366 -22.14 4.59 3.17
C VAL A 366 -23.31 5.30 3.81
N LEU A 367 -24.50 5.11 3.23
CA LEU A 367 -25.76 5.53 3.85
C LEU A 367 -26.42 4.31 4.47
N SER A 368 -26.79 4.38 5.72
CA SER A 368 -27.43 3.25 6.42
C SER A 368 -28.60 3.68 7.30
N LEU A 369 -29.49 2.73 7.51
CA LEU A 369 -30.57 2.78 8.49
C LEU A 369 -30.48 1.53 9.33
N GLY A 370 -30.24 1.68 10.64
CA GLY A 370 -30.10 0.60 11.60
C GLY A 370 -31.18 0.67 12.68
N TYR A 371 -31.82 -0.45 13.01
CA TYR A 371 -32.59 -0.58 14.22
C TYR A 371 -31.74 -1.31 15.25
N LYS A 372 -31.37 -0.57 16.30
CA LYS A 372 -30.45 -1.01 17.36
C LYS A 372 -31.22 -1.21 18.66
N HIS A 373 -31.06 -2.39 19.26
CA HIS A 373 -31.41 -2.70 20.62
C HIS A 373 -30.13 -2.82 21.43
N GLU A 374 -29.96 -2.02 22.46
CA GLU A 374 -28.78 -2.00 23.33
C GLU A 374 -29.19 -2.17 24.78
N ILE A 375 -28.47 -3.06 25.48
CA ILE A 375 -28.52 -3.22 26.93
C ILE A 375 -27.14 -2.75 27.41
N ASP A 376 -27.11 -1.71 28.21
CA ASP A 376 -25.85 -1.19 28.78
C ASP A 376 -25.89 -1.13 30.29
N ASP A 377 -24.70 -1.23 30.90
CA ASP A 377 -24.44 -1.09 32.32
C ASP A 377 -23.32 -0.05 32.45
N LEU A 378 -23.69 1.21 32.46
CA LEU A 378 -22.81 2.36 32.54
C LEU A 378 -23.26 3.29 33.64
N ALA A 379 -22.57 3.27 34.78
CA ALA A 379 -22.87 4.12 35.94
C ALA A 379 -24.37 4.27 36.21
N ASP A 380 -24.89 5.52 36.22
CA ASP A 380 -26.28 5.84 36.51
C ASP A 380 -27.26 5.51 35.37
N SER A 381 -26.79 5.03 34.22
CA SER A 381 -27.63 4.80 33.02
C SER A 381 -27.79 3.34 32.64
N ALA A 382 -27.69 2.40 33.59
CA ALA A 382 -27.99 1.00 33.35
C ALA A 382 -29.39 0.84 32.77
N GLY A 383 -29.47 0.50 31.48
CA GLY A 383 -30.77 0.51 30.82
C GLY A 383 -30.85 -0.30 29.54
N VAL A 384 -32.05 -0.23 28.97
CA VAL A 384 -32.37 -0.83 27.67
C VAL A 384 -32.78 0.30 26.74
N SER A 385 -32.15 0.39 25.58
CA SER A 385 -32.45 1.40 24.57
C SER A 385 -32.75 0.79 23.22
N ASN A 386 -33.78 1.31 22.56
CA ASN A 386 -34.14 0.96 21.19
C ASN A 386 -34.06 2.20 20.33
N LEU A 387 -33.27 2.14 19.26
CA LEU A 387 -32.99 3.30 18.43
C LEU A 387 -33.07 2.95 16.94
N LEU A 388 -33.80 3.76 16.18
CA LEU A 388 -33.74 3.77 14.74
C LEU A 388 -32.74 4.85 14.31
N ILE A 389 -31.59 4.44 13.78
CA ILE A 389 -30.44 5.31 13.52
C ILE A 389 -30.18 5.41 12.02
N PRO A 390 -30.61 6.49 11.33
CA PRO A 390 -30.00 6.89 10.09
C PRO A 390 -28.55 7.34 10.32
N LYS A 391 -27.64 6.86 9.46
CA LYS A 391 -26.21 7.15 9.53
C LYS A 391 -25.62 7.34 8.14
N ALA A 392 -24.77 8.33 7.99
CA ALA A 392 -23.99 8.56 6.80
C ALA A 392 -22.50 8.62 7.15
N THR A 393 -21.69 7.94 6.35
CA THR A 393 -20.23 7.89 6.53
C THR A 393 -19.56 8.19 5.19
N TRP A 394 -18.56 9.08 5.20
CA TRP A 394 -17.71 9.40 4.05
C TRP A 394 -16.26 9.10 4.42
N THR A 395 -15.60 8.29 3.61
CA THR A 395 -14.19 7.91 3.81
C THR A 395 -13.38 8.27 2.58
N LEU A 396 -12.31 9.03 2.79
CA LEU A 396 -11.30 9.34 1.77
C LEU A 396 -9.95 8.82 2.23
N VAL A 397 -9.31 7.99 1.39
CA VAL A 397 -7.98 7.45 1.67
C VAL A 397 -7.10 7.62 0.43
N ARG A 398 -6.00 8.36 0.58
CA ARG A 398 -4.93 8.43 -0.40
C ARG A 398 -3.60 8.10 0.26
N ALA A 399 -2.91 7.09 -0.23
CA ALA A 399 -1.62 6.67 0.29
C ALA A 399 -0.81 6.00 -0.83
N ASP A 400 0.51 6.20 -0.78
CA ASP A 400 1.48 5.51 -1.63
C ASP A 400 1.50 4.00 -1.36
N ASN A 401 1.36 3.61 -0.09
CA ASN A 401 1.23 2.23 0.36
C ASN A 401 0.30 2.16 1.59
N ARG A 402 -0.75 1.33 1.55
CA ARG A 402 -1.69 1.21 2.66
C ARG A 402 -1.16 0.41 3.85
N LEU A 403 -0.24 -0.51 3.62
CA LEU A 403 0.33 -1.36 4.69
C LEU A 403 1.39 -0.60 5.49
N HIS A 404 2.24 0.16 4.79
CA HIS A 404 3.29 0.98 5.36
C HIS A 404 3.45 2.22 4.50
N ALA A 405 2.76 3.27 4.88
CA ALA A 405 2.75 4.52 4.12
C ALA A 405 4.00 5.36 4.38
N GLY A 406 4.64 5.84 3.31
CA GLY A 406 5.57 6.95 3.36
C GLY A 406 4.83 8.28 3.36
N ASP A 407 3.89 8.41 2.44
CA ASP A 407 3.05 9.60 2.28
C ASP A 407 1.59 9.19 2.06
N GLY A 408 0.68 9.78 2.81
CA GLY A 408 -0.73 9.52 2.67
C GLY A 408 -1.60 10.25 3.69
N TYR A 409 -2.90 10.23 3.45
CA TYR A 409 -3.88 10.73 4.40
C TYR A 409 -5.19 9.94 4.32
N ARG A 410 -5.90 9.92 5.45
CA ARG A 410 -7.25 9.41 5.58
C ARG A 410 -8.11 10.45 6.29
N VAL A 411 -9.33 10.62 5.80
CA VAL A 411 -10.37 11.42 6.42
C VAL A 411 -11.64 10.58 6.46
N ASP A 412 -12.19 10.42 7.65
CA ASP A 412 -13.48 9.81 7.87
C ASP A 412 -14.42 10.86 8.47
N LEU A 413 -15.56 11.08 7.83
CA LEU A 413 -16.66 11.91 8.32
C LEU A 413 -17.85 10.99 8.60
N GLU A 414 -18.46 11.15 9.75
CA GLU A 414 -19.62 10.35 10.15
C GLU A 414 -20.68 11.27 10.73
N THR A 415 -21.94 11.05 10.35
CA THR A 415 -23.09 11.65 11.02
C THR A 415 -24.15 10.58 11.27
N SER A 416 -24.76 10.62 12.43
CA SER A 416 -25.83 9.71 12.83
C SER A 416 -26.79 10.42 13.78
N GLY A 417 -28.01 9.92 13.90
CA GLY A 417 -28.97 10.48 14.82
C GLY A 417 -30.17 9.57 15.02
N SER A 418 -31.03 9.92 15.97
CA SER A 418 -32.32 9.28 16.22
C SER A 418 -33.34 10.32 16.70
N ALA A 419 -34.61 9.97 16.65
CA ALA A 419 -35.67 10.81 17.15
C ALA A 419 -36.72 9.95 17.86
N GLU A 420 -37.09 10.31 19.08
CA GLU A 420 -38.12 9.62 19.91
C GLU A 420 -39.45 9.46 19.16
N ALA A 421 -39.79 10.44 18.31
CA ALA A 421 -40.97 10.37 17.45
C ALA A 421 -40.96 9.21 16.44
N VAL A 422 -39.80 8.55 16.23
CA VAL A 422 -39.58 7.56 15.17
C VAL A 422 -38.86 6.33 15.74
N LEU A 423 -39.60 5.44 16.40
CA LEU A 423 -39.12 4.13 16.89
C LEU A 423 -37.79 4.22 17.68
N SER A 424 -37.64 5.25 18.49
CA SER A 424 -36.42 5.49 19.26
C SER A 424 -36.76 5.98 20.66
N ASP A 425 -35.97 5.57 21.65
CA ASP A 425 -36.18 5.93 23.06
C ASP A 425 -35.52 7.28 23.41
N THR A 426 -34.59 7.80 22.54
CA THR A 426 -33.96 9.11 22.74
C THR A 426 -33.71 9.85 21.42
N THR A 427 -33.67 11.18 21.51
CA THR A 427 -33.37 12.05 20.39
C THR A 427 -31.93 12.55 20.48
N PHE A 428 -31.13 12.29 19.45
CA PHE A 428 -29.78 12.84 19.33
C PHE A 428 -29.38 13.09 17.88
N LEU A 429 -28.38 13.96 17.71
CA LEU A 429 -27.61 14.14 16.45
C LEU A 429 -26.13 14.12 16.80
N GLN A 430 -25.38 13.24 16.18
CA GLN A 430 -23.96 13.05 16.40
C GLN A 430 -23.17 13.26 15.10
N GLY A 431 -22.05 13.99 15.20
CA GLY A 431 -21.07 14.15 14.14
C GLY A 431 -19.69 13.75 14.64
N VAL A 432 -18.91 13.03 13.80
CA VAL A 432 -17.53 12.63 14.12
C VAL A 432 -16.64 12.85 12.90
N VAL A 433 -15.49 13.46 13.14
CA VAL A 433 -14.43 13.64 12.15
C VAL A 433 -13.18 12.97 12.65
N ARG A 434 -12.61 12.07 11.85
CA ARG A 434 -11.31 11.44 12.14
C ARG A 434 -10.36 11.69 11.00
N GLY A 435 -9.17 12.16 11.34
CA GLY A 435 -8.10 12.46 10.38
C GLY A 435 -6.81 11.73 10.72
N LYS A 436 -6.14 11.20 9.72
CA LYS A 436 -4.77 10.69 9.82
C LYS A 436 -3.95 11.18 8.65
N LEU A 437 -2.77 11.74 8.93
CA LEU A 437 -1.78 12.18 7.96
C LEU A 437 -0.47 11.45 8.23
N VAL A 438 0.15 10.93 7.18
CA VAL A 438 1.51 10.38 7.20
C VAL A 438 2.34 11.16 6.20
N ARG A 439 3.51 11.65 6.62
CA ARG A 439 4.42 12.42 5.77
C ARG A 439 5.86 11.99 5.96
N SER A 440 6.55 11.63 4.88
CA SER A 440 7.99 11.36 4.89
C SER A 440 8.78 12.63 5.20
N ILE A 441 9.76 12.53 6.10
CA ILE A 441 10.69 13.59 6.47
C ILE A 441 12.12 13.11 6.21
N GLY A 442 12.72 13.59 5.13
CA GLY A 442 13.99 13.08 4.64
C GLY A 442 13.90 11.62 4.16
N GLU A 443 15.03 10.92 4.12
CA GLU A 443 15.09 9.54 3.60
C GLU A 443 14.65 8.47 4.63
N LYS A 444 14.66 8.79 5.92
CA LYS A 444 14.51 7.81 7.01
C LYS A 444 13.42 8.13 8.01
N GLY A 445 12.95 9.37 8.05
CA GLY A 445 11.95 9.82 9.00
C GLY A 445 10.55 9.84 8.40
N ARG A 446 9.52 9.66 9.23
CA ARG A 446 8.14 9.96 8.87
C ARG A 446 7.37 10.51 10.08
N LEU A 447 6.56 11.50 9.82
CA LEU A 447 5.66 12.12 10.78
C LEU A 447 4.26 11.54 10.58
N ILE A 448 3.62 11.15 11.66
CA ILE A 448 2.24 10.66 11.69
C ILE A 448 1.46 11.60 12.61
N VAL A 449 0.39 12.19 12.10
CA VAL A 449 -0.52 13.04 12.87
C VAL A 449 -1.92 12.44 12.80
N ARG A 450 -2.61 12.36 13.95
CA ARG A 450 -4.01 11.92 14.04
C ARG A 450 -4.81 12.96 14.80
N ALA A 451 -6.07 13.10 14.43
CA ALA A 451 -7.04 13.94 15.15
C ALA A 451 -8.43 13.30 15.07
N ASP A 452 -9.09 13.20 16.20
CA ASP A 452 -10.47 12.73 16.32
C ASP A 452 -11.29 13.82 17.03
N ILE A 453 -12.36 14.25 16.38
CA ILE A 453 -13.26 15.30 16.88
C ILE A 453 -14.69 14.76 16.79
N GLY A 454 -15.44 14.85 17.87
CA GLY A 454 -16.82 14.40 17.92
C GLY A 454 -17.72 15.35 18.71
N ALA A 455 -18.99 15.41 18.31
CA ALA A 455 -20.00 16.19 19.01
C ALA A 455 -21.37 15.48 18.94
N THR A 456 -22.07 15.44 20.06
CA THR A 456 -23.44 14.91 20.18
C THR A 456 -24.33 16.00 20.76
N GLY A 457 -25.34 16.41 19.98
CA GLY A 457 -26.45 17.22 20.45
C GLY A 457 -27.59 16.32 20.91
N THR A 458 -28.00 16.42 22.17
CA THR A 458 -29.16 15.74 22.76
C THR A 458 -29.77 16.61 23.83
N SER A 459 -31.07 16.49 24.01
CA SER A 459 -31.80 17.13 25.11
C SER A 459 -31.74 16.33 26.42
N ASP A 460 -31.52 15.03 26.32
CA ASP A 460 -31.41 14.11 27.42
C ASP A 460 -30.19 13.21 27.27
N PHE A 461 -29.14 13.56 28.01
CA PHE A 461 -27.87 12.86 27.95
C PHE A 461 -27.90 11.52 28.71
N GLU A 462 -28.67 11.46 29.78
CA GLU A 462 -28.75 10.27 30.62
C GLU A 462 -29.42 9.09 29.86
N SER A 463 -30.41 9.39 29.02
CA SER A 463 -31.04 8.42 28.13
C SER A 463 -30.21 8.01 26.90
N LEU A 464 -29.03 8.67 26.69
CA LEU A 464 -28.16 8.31 25.57
C LEU A 464 -27.39 7.02 25.90
N PRO A 465 -27.53 5.93 25.12
CA PRO A 465 -26.87 4.66 25.45
C PRO A 465 -25.33 4.78 25.32
N ALA A 466 -24.63 3.90 26.05
CA ALA A 466 -23.17 3.90 26.16
C ALA A 466 -22.44 3.92 24.82
N SER A 467 -22.96 3.20 23.79
CA SER A 467 -22.35 3.15 22.47
C SER A 467 -22.42 4.47 21.68
N ASN A 468 -23.24 5.42 22.10
CA ASN A 468 -23.39 6.75 21.51
C ASN A 468 -22.71 7.86 22.32
N ARG A 469 -22.07 7.52 23.46
CA ARG A 469 -21.24 8.44 24.24
C ARG A 469 -19.77 8.32 23.86
N PHE A 470 -19.00 9.39 24.06
CA PHE A 470 -17.58 9.39 23.77
C PHE A 470 -16.75 9.02 25.01
N PHE A 471 -15.70 8.25 24.77
CA PHE A 471 -14.68 7.86 25.73
C PHE A 471 -13.31 7.96 25.07
N THR A 472 -12.24 8.17 25.87
CA THR A 472 -10.88 8.19 25.40
C THR A 472 -9.98 7.23 26.19
N GLY A 473 -8.70 7.16 25.84
CA GLY A 473 -7.75 6.17 26.36
C GLY A 473 -7.57 4.96 25.44
N GLY A 474 -6.40 4.32 25.51
CA GLY A 474 -6.03 3.15 24.75
C GLY A 474 -5.16 3.39 23.53
N ASP A 475 -4.85 2.31 22.80
CA ASP A 475 -3.84 2.23 21.73
C ASP A 475 -4.01 3.24 20.59
N ASN A 476 -5.25 3.57 20.25
CA ASN A 476 -5.60 4.47 19.15
C ASN A 476 -6.14 5.83 19.60
N SER A 477 -6.07 6.14 20.89
CA SER A 477 -6.52 7.39 21.48
C SER A 477 -5.37 8.03 22.26
N VAL A 478 -5.47 8.14 23.58
CA VAL A 478 -4.41 8.65 24.47
C VAL A 478 -3.69 7.46 25.09
N ARG A 479 -2.49 7.13 24.58
CA ARG A 479 -1.65 6.06 25.10
C ARG A 479 -1.13 6.39 26.50
N GLY A 480 -0.91 5.39 27.33
CA GLY A 480 -0.63 5.49 28.76
C GLY A 480 -1.85 5.15 29.62
N TYR A 481 -3.05 5.30 29.08
CA TYR A 481 -4.32 5.00 29.73
C TYR A 481 -4.99 3.74 29.18
N GLU A 482 -5.89 3.15 29.98
CA GLU A 482 -6.68 1.98 29.53
C GLU A 482 -7.66 2.35 28.42
N TYR A 483 -8.11 1.33 27.71
CA TYR A 483 -9.10 1.48 26.67
C TYR A 483 -10.43 1.96 27.26
N LYS A 484 -10.94 3.10 26.77
CA LYS A 484 -12.17 3.74 27.21
C LYS A 484 -12.20 4.09 28.72
N SER A 485 -11.07 4.39 29.34
CA SER A 485 -10.99 4.73 30.77
C SER A 485 -11.02 6.23 31.08
N LEU A 486 -11.10 7.07 30.06
CA LEU A 486 -11.07 8.53 30.24
C LEU A 486 -12.35 9.16 29.70
N GLY A 487 -12.89 10.10 30.44
CA GLY A 487 -14.08 10.87 30.14
C GLY A 487 -14.65 11.55 31.39
N PRO A 488 -15.81 12.19 31.29
CA PRO A 488 -16.53 12.74 32.44
C PRO A 488 -16.95 11.64 33.41
N VAL A 489 -16.95 11.98 34.70
CA VAL A 489 -17.41 11.11 35.78
C VAL A 489 -18.61 11.74 36.49
N ASN A 490 -19.44 10.91 37.14
CA ASN A 490 -20.53 11.35 38.02
C ASN A 490 -20.00 11.77 39.40
N GLU A 491 -20.88 12.13 40.32
CA GLU A 491 -20.54 12.55 41.71
C GLU A 491 -19.87 11.40 42.50
N ASP A 492 -20.12 10.17 42.16
CA ASP A 492 -19.53 8.97 42.78
C ASP A 492 -18.17 8.59 42.17
N GLY A 493 -17.72 9.30 41.16
CA GLY A 493 -16.44 9.07 40.46
C GLY A 493 -16.51 7.99 39.38
N GLU A 494 -17.67 7.54 39.00
CA GLU A 494 -17.88 6.54 37.95
C GLU A 494 -17.96 7.20 36.57
N LEU A 495 -17.39 6.54 35.55
CA LEU A 495 -17.30 7.07 34.19
C LEU A 495 -18.68 7.07 33.50
N ILE A 496 -19.12 8.24 33.04
CA ILE A 496 -20.42 8.43 32.37
C ILE A 496 -20.30 8.66 30.86
N GLY A 497 -19.08 8.89 30.33
CA GLY A 497 -18.85 9.25 28.93
C GLY A 497 -19.22 10.71 28.61
N GLY A 498 -18.83 11.19 27.42
CA GLY A 498 -18.96 12.58 27.02
C GLY A 498 -19.86 12.81 25.81
N LYS A 499 -20.40 14.05 25.73
CA LYS A 499 -21.08 14.60 24.53
C LYS A 499 -20.10 15.00 23.45
N TYR A 500 -18.89 15.38 23.85
CA TYR A 500 -17.85 15.90 22.96
C TYR A 500 -16.59 15.05 23.06
N LEU A 501 -15.85 14.99 21.97
CA LEU A 501 -14.57 14.29 21.85
C LEU A 501 -13.54 15.21 21.19
N LEU A 502 -12.36 15.29 21.79
CA LEU A 502 -11.19 15.94 21.18
C LEU A 502 -9.94 15.13 21.51
N VAL A 503 -9.33 14.53 20.51
CA VAL A 503 -8.08 13.76 20.64
C VAL A 503 -7.14 14.16 19.53
N GLY A 504 -5.88 14.40 19.89
CA GLY A 504 -4.78 14.66 18.97
C GLY A 504 -3.58 13.76 19.27
N SER A 505 -2.86 13.37 18.25
CA SER A 505 -1.65 12.54 18.36
C SER A 505 -0.63 12.99 17.34
N ALA A 506 0.62 13.12 17.76
CA ALA A 506 1.78 13.33 16.89
C ALA A 506 2.83 12.27 17.19
N GLU A 507 3.29 11.57 16.17
CA GLU A 507 4.28 10.49 16.25
C GLU A 507 5.35 10.70 15.19
N TYR A 508 6.60 10.51 15.56
CA TYR A 508 7.73 10.53 14.63
C TYR A 508 8.43 9.18 14.65
N ASP A 509 8.43 8.52 13.50
CA ASP A 509 9.14 7.25 13.26
C ASP A 509 10.45 7.53 12.54
N TYR A 510 11.54 6.89 12.98
CA TYR A 510 12.85 6.95 12.34
C TYR A 510 13.36 5.55 11.99
N ASN A 511 13.64 5.31 10.70
CA ASN A 511 14.20 4.04 10.23
C ASN A 511 15.66 3.87 10.67
N VAL A 512 15.91 2.87 11.51
CA VAL A 512 17.25 2.58 12.06
C VAL A 512 17.96 1.51 11.25
N TYR A 513 17.23 0.47 10.81
CA TYR A 513 17.83 -0.63 10.05
C TYR A 513 16.76 -1.44 9.29
N GLY A 514 16.86 -1.52 7.97
CA GLY A 514 15.98 -2.30 7.12
C GLY A 514 14.50 -2.00 7.34
N LYS A 515 13.76 -2.94 7.96
CA LYS A 515 12.33 -2.82 8.27
C LYS A 515 12.02 -2.38 9.70
N TRP A 516 13.04 -1.96 10.48
CA TRP A 516 12.91 -1.57 11.86
C TRP A 516 12.99 -0.06 12.04
N PHE A 517 12.06 0.47 12.84
CA PHE A 517 11.97 1.89 13.16
C PHE A 517 11.91 2.06 14.69
N VAL A 518 12.39 3.18 15.17
CA VAL A 518 12.11 3.70 16.50
C VAL A 518 11.12 4.85 16.38
N ALA A 519 10.26 4.98 17.38
CA ALA A 519 9.23 6.00 17.40
C ALA A 519 9.25 6.79 18.71
N ALA A 520 8.86 8.05 18.63
CA ALA A 520 8.50 8.87 19.78
C ALA A 520 7.15 9.52 19.48
N PHE A 521 6.30 9.63 20.49
CA PHE A 521 4.95 10.16 20.32
C PHE A 521 4.48 10.97 21.53
N TYR A 522 3.50 11.81 21.23
CA TYR A 522 2.72 12.57 22.20
C TYR A 522 1.26 12.51 21.80
N ASP A 523 0.41 12.08 22.73
CA ASP A 523 -1.04 12.02 22.56
C ASP A 523 -1.68 12.93 23.60
N ALA A 524 -2.75 13.64 23.22
CA ALA A 524 -3.52 14.46 24.14
C ALA A 524 -4.99 14.48 23.74
N GLY A 525 -5.89 14.46 24.73
CA GLY A 525 -7.31 14.52 24.46
C GLY A 525 -8.18 14.16 25.65
N ASN A 526 -9.48 14.36 25.47
CA ASN A 526 -10.51 13.92 26.42
C ASN A 526 -11.87 13.83 25.72
N ALA A 527 -12.80 13.10 26.36
CA ALA A 527 -14.23 13.25 26.17
C ALA A 527 -14.80 14.16 27.30
N TYR A 528 -15.77 15.02 26.99
CA TYR A 528 -16.29 16.01 27.94
C TYR A 528 -17.74 16.37 27.65
N ASN A 529 -18.44 16.98 28.61
CA ASN A 529 -19.86 17.33 28.50
C ASN A 529 -20.12 18.82 28.22
N ASP A 530 -19.29 19.72 28.78
CA ASP A 530 -19.40 21.17 28.61
C ASP A 530 -18.10 21.76 28.04
N THR A 531 -17.22 22.25 28.93
CA THR A 531 -15.85 22.65 28.59
C THR A 531 -14.89 21.54 29.02
N PRO A 532 -13.79 21.33 28.33
CA PRO A 532 -12.82 20.34 28.78
C PRO A 532 -12.15 20.82 30.09
N ASP A 533 -12.64 20.29 31.23
CA ASP A 533 -12.08 20.60 32.55
C ASP A 533 -10.65 20.10 32.69
N SER A 534 -10.29 19.05 31.96
CA SER A 534 -8.93 18.50 31.88
C SER A 534 -8.67 17.90 30.51
N ILE A 535 -7.46 18.06 30.01
CA ILE A 535 -6.95 17.33 28.85
C ILE A 535 -5.94 16.31 29.37
N PHE A 536 -6.23 15.04 29.17
CA PHE A 536 -5.29 13.98 29.49
C PHE A 536 -4.22 13.88 28.42
N SER A 537 -2.98 13.66 28.84
CA SER A 537 -1.86 13.52 27.92
C SER A 537 -1.01 12.32 28.25
N GLY A 538 -0.47 11.70 27.21
CA GLY A 538 0.46 10.60 27.30
C GLY A 538 1.60 10.78 26.31
N ALA A 539 2.79 10.38 26.72
CA ALA A 539 3.96 10.41 25.85
C ALA A 539 4.75 9.11 25.98
N GLY A 540 5.47 8.75 24.95
CA GLY A 540 6.22 7.51 24.99
C GLY A 540 7.14 7.33 23.81
N VAL A 541 7.79 6.19 23.86
CA VAL A 541 8.69 5.70 22.81
C VAL A 541 8.30 4.29 22.41
N GLY A 542 8.66 3.90 21.20
CA GLY A 542 8.32 2.56 20.75
C GLY A 542 9.21 2.05 19.63
N ILE A 543 8.99 0.79 19.31
CA ILE A 543 9.62 0.08 18.20
C ILE A 543 8.55 -0.27 17.18
N ARG A 544 8.90 -0.14 15.91
CA ARG A 544 8.05 -0.47 14.77
C ARG A 544 8.75 -1.51 13.90
N TRP A 545 7.99 -2.49 13.44
CA TRP A 545 8.46 -3.44 12.46
C TRP A 545 7.50 -3.49 11.26
N ALA A 546 8.00 -3.10 10.08
CA ALA A 546 7.25 -3.19 8.84
C ALA A 546 7.21 -4.65 8.34
N SER A 547 6.19 -5.39 8.77
CA SER A 547 5.96 -6.77 8.33
C SER A 547 5.31 -6.81 6.95
N PRO A 548 5.34 -7.96 6.24
CA PRO A 548 4.66 -8.10 4.95
C PRO A 548 3.13 -7.91 4.98
N VAL A 549 2.53 -7.95 6.17
CA VAL A 549 1.08 -7.91 6.37
C VAL A 549 0.59 -6.71 7.20
N GLY A 550 1.51 -5.79 7.53
CA GLY A 550 1.22 -4.57 8.29
C GLY A 550 2.29 -4.21 9.31
N MET A 551 2.13 -3.08 9.96
CA MET A 551 3.05 -2.62 11.00
C MET A 551 2.77 -3.33 12.33
N VAL A 552 3.81 -3.87 12.95
CA VAL A 552 3.82 -4.25 14.38
C VAL A 552 4.36 -3.06 15.16
N ARG A 553 3.63 -2.60 16.15
CA ARG A 553 3.99 -1.46 17.00
C ARG A 553 4.04 -1.92 18.44
N VAL A 554 5.12 -1.60 19.13
CA VAL A 554 5.31 -1.87 20.57
C VAL A 554 5.73 -0.55 21.22
N ASP A 555 4.87 0.01 22.02
CA ASP A 555 5.04 1.29 22.68
C ASP A 555 5.10 1.16 24.20
N VAL A 556 5.94 1.96 24.82
CA VAL A 556 5.91 2.19 26.26
C VAL A 556 5.51 3.67 26.46
N ALA A 557 4.36 3.87 27.06
CA ALA A 557 3.75 5.18 27.27
C ALA A 557 3.62 5.50 28.76
N ASN A 558 3.83 6.76 29.09
CA ASN A 558 3.61 7.31 30.43
C ASN A 558 2.35 8.19 30.41
N ALA A 559 1.45 8.00 31.37
CA ALA A 559 0.28 8.84 31.58
C ALA A 559 0.69 10.13 32.28
N LEU A 560 0.94 11.21 31.53
CA LEU A 560 1.52 12.43 32.06
C LEU A 560 0.59 13.25 32.95
N SER A 561 -0.72 13.10 32.75
CA SER A 561 -1.76 13.83 33.51
C SER A 561 -2.33 13.03 34.69
N ASP A 562 -1.80 11.83 34.93
CA ASP A 562 -2.13 11.03 36.10
C ASP A 562 -1.14 11.35 37.24
N ASP A 563 -1.60 11.46 38.48
CA ASP A 563 -0.75 11.82 39.62
C ASP A 563 0.37 10.77 39.84
N ASP A 564 0.05 9.51 39.69
CA ASP A 564 1.01 8.39 39.82
C ASP A 564 1.87 8.18 38.58
N ARG A 565 1.53 8.81 37.45
CA ARG A 565 2.20 8.72 36.16
C ARG A 565 2.58 7.27 35.78
N PRO A 566 1.62 6.36 35.72
CA PRO A 566 1.90 4.97 35.43
C PRO A 566 2.47 4.78 34.03
N TRP A 567 3.31 3.76 33.90
CA TRP A 567 3.81 3.32 32.60
C TRP A 567 2.95 2.17 32.08
N ARG A 568 2.60 2.26 30.78
CA ARG A 568 1.80 1.23 30.14
C ARG A 568 2.44 0.76 28.85
N LEU A 569 2.40 -0.56 28.62
CA LEU A 569 2.80 -1.18 27.35
C LEU A 569 1.60 -1.18 26.41
N HIS A 570 1.83 -0.75 25.16
CA HIS A 570 0.85 -0.81 24.07
C HIS A 570 1.41 -1.64 22.93
N ILE A 571 0.68 -2.64 22.48
CA ILE A 571 1.04 -3.50 21.35
C ILE A 571 -0.11 -3.47 20.36
N THR A 572 0.20 -3.08 19.12
CA THR A 572 -0.77 -3.06 18.03
C THR A 572 -0.18 -3.68 16.77
N PHE A 573 -1.06 -4.28 15.98
CA PHE A 573 -0.73 -4.86 14.70
C PHE A 573 -1.77 -4.43 13.66
N GLY A 574 -1.34 -3.98 12.48
CA GLY A 574 -2.23 -3.61 11.40
C GLY A 574 -1.60 -2.69 10.36
N PRO A 575 -2.33 -2.40 9.27
CA PRO A 575 -1.90 -1.45 8.25
C PRO A 575 -1.87 -0.01 8.80
N ASP A 576 -1.24 0.89 8.04
CA ASP A 576 -1.27 2.32 8.38
C ASP A 576 -2.61 2.98 8.00
N PHE A 577 -3.26 2.52 6.88
CA PHE A 577 -4.54 3.06 6.39
C PHE A 577 -5.56 1.97 6.09
#